data_4323910c26f6585bc433669d58e62e3f
#
_entry.id   4323910c26f6585bc433669d58e62e3f
#
_cell.length_a   1.000
_cell.length_b   1.000
_cell.length_c   1.000
_cell.angle_alpha   90.00
_cell.angle_beta   90.00
_cell.angle_gamma   90.00
#
_symmetry.space_group_name_H-M   'P 1'
#
loop_
_entity.id
_entity.type
_entity.pdbx_description
1 polymer ?
#
loop_
_entity_poly.entity_id
_entity_poly.type
_entity_poly.pdbx_seq_one_letter_code
_entity_poly.pdbx_strand_id
1 'polypeptide(L)'
;MNWKKHLKFLVWALAMPMMFMACNDDENTGNDDGEQPFRAERGIYVFNSGNQGSSIEGSLSFIDLVSPRGYKNEVFKEVNGRSLGSTVQDGVVLGNNMYIAVSESNTIEVVNKNTVESIAQILPATGQGAEPRDIVTDGEYVYVSMFDGYVSRIDPATNAIDKTVQVGPNPEEMAVVGDYLYVVNSDGMNYGGGYVDGKSVSKIKLDDFTEEKKIGVGMNPTKLVGHAATGKLFVACMGDYAANPSSLWTIDTATDTATDLQVPVTLMCVSGNTLYTIYNSWTGSENIQYISYNVADNSVLDEDFIPAEVSNSGFEYNLVDNPAGIIVNPASGHFFITSYVSDPVNAYSLPSYVCEYDEQGQLLARYDVGVGAVNMMLLE
;
A
#
# COMPACT_ATOMS: atom_id res chain seq x y z
N MET A 1 52.21 31.40 -46.05
CA MET A 1 52.83 30.35 -46.89
C MET A 1 51.90 29.18 -46.97
N ASN A 2 51.41 28.91 -48.18
CA ASN A 2 50.38 27.93 -48.57
C ASN A 2 50.64 26.52 -48.05
N TRP A 3 49.56 25.73 -47.69
CA TRP A 3 49.14 24.67 -48.60
C TRP A 3 47.81 24.02 -48.18
N LYS A 4 46.86 24.07 -49.13
CA LYS A 4 45.60 23.29 -49.16
C LYS A 4 45.91 21.81 -49.47
N LYS A 5 45.22 20.87 -48.86
CA LYS A 5 44.95 19.57 -49.49
C LYS A 5 43.50 19.16 -49.24
N HIS A 6 42.77 19.07 -50.34
CA HIS A 6 41.44 18.51 -50.46
C HIS A 6 41.51 16.99 -50.30
N LEU A 7 40.57 16.41 -49.54
CA LEU A 7 40.27 14.98 -49.60
C LEU A 7 38.78 14.84 -49.90
N LYS A 8 38.47 14.31 -51.09
CA LYS A 8 37.13 13.99 -51.57
C LYS A 8 36.68 12.68 -50.93
N PHE A 9 35.53 12.66 -50.29
CA PHE A 9 34.84 11.42 -49.94
C PHE A 9 33.77 11.12 -50.98
N LEU A 10 33.91 9.94 -51.57
CA LEU A 10 32.98 9.32 -52.51
C LEU A 10 31.73 8.81 -51.76
N VAL A 11 30.58 9.32 -52.16
CA VAL A 11 29.28 8.79 -51.71
C VAL A 11 28.92 7.64 -52.65
N TRP A 12 28.83 6.44 -52.11
CA TRP A 12 28.21 5.28 -52.77
C TRP A 12 26.74 5.24 -52.39
N ALA A 13 25.88 5.57 -53.35
CA ALA A 13 24.46 5.37 -53.30
C ALA A 13 24.16 3.92 -53.73
N LEU A 14 23.74 3.08 -52.81
CA LEU A 14 23.10 1.77 -53.13
C LEU A 14 21.62 2.03 -53.37
N ALA A 15 21.20 1.92 -54.63
CA ALA A 15 19.80 1.87 -54.99
C ALA A 15 19.27 0.44 -54.74
N MET A 16 18.32 0.29 -53.82
CA MET A 16 17.49 -0.92 -53.72
C MET A 16 16.25 -0.74 -54.62
N PRO A 17 15.88 -1.74 -55.43
CA PRO A 17 14.66 -1.68 -56.20
C PRO A 17 13.42 -1.88 -55.31
N MET A 18 12.48 -0.94 -55.40
CA MET A 18 11.12 -1.11 -54.91
C MET A 18 10.41 -2.16 -55.78
N MET A 19 10.14 -3.32 -55.19
CA MET A 19 9.14 -4.22 -55.73
C MET A 19 7.76 -3.73 -55.27
N PHE A 20 6.98 -3.21 -56.23
CA PHE A 20 5.53 -3.09 -56.05
C PHE A 20 4.94 -4.45 -56.08
N MET A 21 4.44 -4.97 -54.95
CA MET A 21 3.50 -6.07 -54.92
C MET A 21 2.10 -5.48 -55.00
N ALA A 22 1.36 -5.95 -56.00
CA ALA A 22 0.00 -5.57 -56.26
C ALA A 22 -0.90 -5.96 -55.12
N CYS A 23 -1.86 -5.10 -54.79
CA CYS A 23 -3.00 -5.38 -53.95
C CYS A 23 -3.81 -6.53 -54.52
N ASN A 24 -4.01 -7.59 -53.77
CA ASN A 24 -5.19 -8.42 -53.92
C ASN A 24 -6.18 -7.99 -52.82
N ASP A 25 -7.32 -7.50 -53.27
CA ASP A 25 -8.51 -7.33 -52.42
C ASP A 25 -9.01 -8.74 -52.07
N ASP A 26 -8.75 -9.16 -50.81
CA ASP A 26 -9.45 -10.27 -50.19
C ASP A 26 -9.97 -9.82 -48.85
N GLU A 27 -11.27 -9.79 -48.80
CA GLU A 27 -12.23 -9.83 -47.71
C GLU A 27 -11.71 -9.51 -46.29
N ASN A 28 -12.15 -8.31 -45.85
CA ASN A 28 -12.20 -7.85 -44.49
C ASN A 28 -12.90 -8.88 -43.57
N THR A 29 -12.13 -9.85 -43.03
CA THR A 29 -12.50 -10.49 -41.78
C THR A 29 -11.99 -9.52 -40.70
N GLY A 30 -12.88 -8.66 -40.23
CA GLY A 30 -12.66 -7.82 -39.08
C GLY A 30 -12.26 -8.70 -37.88
N ASN A 31 -10.97 -8.79 -37.62
CA ASN A 31 -10.52 -9.05 -36.27
C ASN A 31 -10.88 -7.77 -35.52
N ASP A 32 -12.01 -7.82 -34.87
CA ASP A 32 -12.31 -6.97 -33.74
C ASP A 32 -11.36 -7.43 -32.64
N ASP A 33 -10.14 -6.90 -32.63
CA ASP A 33 -9.22 -7.02 -31.49
C ASP A 33 -9.80 -6.14 -30.37
N GLY A 34 -11.03 -6.42 -29.98
CA GLY A 34 -11.68 -5.84 -28.82
C GLY A 34 -10.75 -6.02 -27.64
N GLU A 35 -10.30 -4.92 -27.07
CA GLU A 35 -9.46 -4.89 -25.89
C GLU A 35 -10.10 -5.84 -24.86
N GLN A 36 -9.38 -6.89 -24.48
CA GLN A 36 -9.92 -7.88 -23.55
C GLN A 36 -10.26 -7.17 -22.25
N PRO A 37 -11.44 -7.42 -21.65
CA PRO A 37 -11.81 -6.79 -20.40
C PRO A 37 -10.75 -7.06 -19.33
N PHE A 38 -10.50 -6.08 -18.45
CA PHE A 38 -9.54 -6.22 -17.38
C PHE A 38 -9.80 -7.45 -16.52
N ARG A 39 -8.76 -8.25 -16.28
CA ARG A 39 -8.82 -9.41 -15.42
C ARG A 39 -7.49 -9.61 -14.69
N ALA A 40 -7.52 -9.46 -13.38
CA ALA A 40 -6.41 -9.80 -12.50
C ALA A 40 -6.42 -11.31 -12.22
N GLU A 41 -5.26 -11.94 -12.30
CA GLU A 41 -5.09 -13.36 -11.91
C GLU A 41 -4.20 -13.47 -10.67
N ARG A 42 -2.98 -12.93 -10.75
CA ARG A 42 -2.02 -12.85 -9.66
C ARG A 42 -1.20 -11.58 -9.81
N GLY A 43 -1.17 -10.78 -8.77
CA GLY A 43 -0.50 -9.48 -8.86
C GLY A 43 -0.65 -8.67 -7.60
N ILE A 44 -0.45 -7.37 -7.73
CA ILE A 44 -0.55 -6.42 -6.62
C ILE A 44 -1.51 -5.31 -6.99
N TYR A 45 -2.54 -5.14 -6.20
CA TYR A 45 -3.35 -3.94 -6.20
C TYR A 45 -2.62 -2.84 -5.42
N VAL A 46 -2.54 -1.64 -6.01
CA VAL A 46 -1.98 -0.45 -5.39
C VAL A 46 -3.10 0.55 -5.16
N PHE A 47 -3.31 0.92 -3.92
CA PHE A 47 -4.32 1.89 -3.49
C PHE A 47 -3.69 3.28 -3.54
N ASN A 48 -4.20 4.11 -4.46
CA ASN A 48 -3.71 5.46 -4.69
C ASN A 48 -4.71 6.45 -4.09
N SER A 49 -4.32 7.14 -3.04
CA SER A 49 -5.21 8.05 -2.31
C SER A 49 -5.66 9.25 -3.13
N GLY A 50 -4.92 9.59 -4.18
CA GLY A 50 -5.08 10.88 -4.84
C GLY A 50 -4.54 12.03 -3.99
N ASN A 51 -5.04 13.23 -4.23
CA ASN A 51 -4.75 14.41 -3.43
C ASN A 51 -5.97 15.35 -3.41
N GLN A 52 -6.70 15.36 -2.32
CA GLN A 52 -7.89 16.18 -2.15
C GLN A 52 -7.60 17.68 -2.33
N GLY A 53 -6.49 18.16 -1.76
CA GLY A 53 -6.08 19.57 -1.86
C GLY A 53 -5.81 20.03 -3.30
N SER A 54 -5.48 19.10 -4.19
CA SER A 54 -5.26 19.33 -5.62
C SER A 54 -6.42 18.85 -6.50
N SER A 55 -7.53 18.42 -5.89
CA SER A 55 -8.70 17.86 -6.58
C SER A 55 -8.37 16.63 -7.45
N ILE A 56 -7.41 15.81 -7.01
CA ILE A 56 -7.05 14.54 -7.64
C ILE A 56 -7.75 13.43 -6.88
N GLU A 57 -8.66 12.73 -7.54
CA GLU A 57 -9.37 11.58 -6.95
C GLU A 57 -8.45 10.39 -6.76
N GLY A 58 -8.79 9.52 -5.83
CA GLY A 58 -8.12 8.27 -5.60
C GLY A 58 -8.36 7.27 -6.74
N SER A 59 -7.46 6.34 -6.90
CA SER A 59 -7.51 5.34 -7.97
C SER A 59 -6.97 3.99 -7.52
N LEU A 60 -7.19 2.97 -8.36
CA LEU A 60 -6.65 1.63 -8.18
C LEU A 60 -5.74 1.30 -9.35
N SER A 61 -4.48 0.96 -9.07
CA SER A 61 -3.55 0.40 -10.04
C SER A 61 -3.37 -1.10 -9.80
N PHE A 62 -2.98 -1.83 -10.84
CA PHE A 62 -2.67 -3.26 -10.75
C PHE A 62 -1.32 -3.54 -11.41
N ILE A 63 -0.43 -4.23 -10.69
CA ILE A 63 0.83 -4.74 -11.18
C ILE A 63 0.66 -6.24 -11.40
N ASP A 64 0.77 -6.68 -12.65
CA ASP A 64 0.64 -8.09 -13.03
C ASP A 64 1.95 -8.81 -12.79
N LEU A 65 1.92 -9.86 -11.97
CA LEU A 65 3.08 -10.72 -11.68
C LEU A 65 3.12 -11.97 -12.57
N VAL A 66 2.16 -12.14 -13.49
CA VAL A 66 2.18 -13.18 -14.51
C VAL A 66 2.99 -12.69 -15.72
N SER A 67 3.70 -13.57 -16.39
CA SER A 67 4.50 -13.19 -17.57
C SER A 67 3.64 -13.07 -18.83
N PRO A 68 3.83 -12.03 -19.67
CA PRO A 68 4.74 -10.92 -19.49
C PRO A 68 4.24 -9.95 -18.43
N ARG A 69 5.12 -9.58 -17.49
CA ARG A 69 4.79 -8.62 -16.42
C ARG A 69 4.41 -7.26 -17.00
N GLY A 70 3.45 -6.62 -16.38
CA GLY A 70 2.98 -5.30 -16.75
C GLY A 70 2.31 -4.59 -15.58
N TYR A 71 1.81 -3.40 -15.85
CA TYR A 71 0.97 -2.70 -14.88
C TYR A 71 -0.10 -1.88 -15.61
N LYS A 72 -1.21 -1.63 -14.92
CA LYS A 72 -2.32 -0.85 -15.43
C LYS A 72 -2.82 0.10 -14.35
N ASN A 73 -3.00 1.36 -14.72
CA ASN A 73 -3.53 2.39 -13.82
C ASN A 73 -5.03 2.58 -14.02
N GLU A 74 -5.69 3.17 -13.03
CA GLU A 74 -7.12 3.50 -13.05
C GLU A 74 -8.05 2.32 -13.38
N VAL A 75 -7.66 1.08 -13.03
CA VAL A 75 -8.40 -0.14 -13.41
C VAL A 75 -9.87 -0.12 -12.96
N PHE A 76 -10.17 0.46 -11.81
CA PHE A 76 -11.56 0.59 -11.36
C PHE A 76 -12.38 1.53 -12.28
N LYS A 77 -11.83 2.68 -12.61
CA LYS A 77 -12.50 3.69 -13.45
C LYS A 77 -12.74 3.17 -14.86
N GLU A 78 -11.76 2.45 -15.40
CA GLU A 78 -11.89 1.84 -16.72
C GLU A 78 -13.02 0.81 -16.76
N VAL A 79 -13.08 -0.08 -15.77
CA VAL A 79 -14.10 -1.13 -15.71
C VAL A 79 -15.50 -0.58 -15.42
N ASN A 80 -15.61 0.41 -14.51
CA ASN A 80 -16.90 0.86 -13.98
C ASN A 80 -17.39 2.21 -14.54
N GLY A 81 -16.59 2.91 -15.36
CA GLY A 81 -16.95 4.20 -15.95
C GLY A 81 -17.07 5.35 -14.94
N ARG A 82 -16.62 5.18 -13.71
CA ARG A 82 -16.60 6.17 -12.63
C ARG A 82 -15.36 6.02 -11.77
N SER A 83 -14.96 7.07 -11.05
CA SER A 83 -13.89 6.98 -10.05
C SER A 83 -14.33 6.25 -8.78
N LEU A 84 -13.36 5.83 -7.96
CA LEU A 84 -13.59 5.33 -6.60
C LEU A 84 -14.03 6.45 -5.66
N GLY A 85 -13.55 7.67 -5.88
CA GLY A 85 -13.78 8.82 -5.02
C GLY A 85 -12.48 9.38 -4.43
N SER A 86 -12.61 10.25 -3.43
CA SER A 86 -11.50 10.94 -2.80
C SER A 86 -10.92 10.12 -1.65
N THR A 87 -9.60 9.99 -1.66
CA THR A 87 -8.78 9.39 -0.60
C THR A 87 -9.02 7.90 -0.41
N VAL A 88 -8.63 7.12 -1.44
CA VAL A 88 -8.55 5.65 -1.36
C VAL A 88 -7.40 5.28 -0.42
N GLN A 89 -7.68 4.44 0.60
CA GLN A 89 -6.73 4.16 1.67
C GLN A 89 -6.19 2.73 1.62
N ASP A 90 -7.09 1.75 1.57
CA ASP A 90 -6.73 0.36 1.75
C ASP A 90 -7.78 -0.56 1.13
N GLY A 91 -7.46 -1.87 1.08
CA GLY A 91 -8.39 -2.89 0.63
C GLY A 91 -8.04 -4.28 1.11
N VAL A 92 -9.07 -5.11 1.26
CA VAL A 92 -8.94 -6.51 1.68
C VAL A 92 -9.80 -7.42 0.82
N VAL A 93 -9.32 -8.65 0.61
CA VAL A 93 -10.06 -9.69 -0.09
C VAL A 93 -10.71 -10.65 0.91
N LEU A 94 -12.01 -10.88 0.75
CA LEU A 94 -12.75 -11.96 1.39
C LEU A 94 -13.54 -12.75 0.34
N GLY A 95 -13.17 -13.99 0.14
CA GLY A 95 -13.75 -14.83 -0.92
C GLY A 95 -13.46 -14.32 -2.31
N ASN A 96 -14.50 -13.96 -3.06
CA ASN A 96 -14.39 -13.39 -4.41
C ASN A 96 -14.50 -11.85 -4.41
N ASN A 97 -14.75 -11.25 -3.27
CA ASN A 97 -14.93 -9.82 -3.15
C ASN A 97 -13.65 -9.15 -2.62
N MET A 98 -13.37 -7.97 -3.14
CA MET A 98 -12.40 -7.02 -2.59
C MET A 98 -13.19 -5.82 -2.06
N TYR A 99 -12.93 -5.46 -0.81
CA TYR A 99 -13.50 -4.32 -0.11
C TYR A 99 -12.46 -3.21 -0.07
N ILE A 100 -12.82 -2.01 -0.49
CA ILE A 100 -11.90 -0.87 -0.62
C ILE A 100 -12.40 0.28 0.23
N ALA A 101 -11.59 0.74 1.17
CA ALA A 101 -11.87 1.90 2.01
C ALA A 101 -11.57 3.21 1.26
N VAL A 102 -12.57 4.11 1.18
CA VAL A 102 -12.46 5.41 0.51
C VAL A 102 -12.86 6.51 1.50
N SER A 103 -11.86 7.11 2.14
CA SER A 103 -12.01 7.88 3.36
C SER A 103 -12.85 9.15 3.17
N GLU A 104 -12.38 10.12 2.42
CA GLU A 104 -13.07 11.41 2.25
C GLU A 104 -14.43 11.29 1.52
N SER A 105 -14.58 10.28 0.69
CA SER A 105 -15.89 9.96 0.09
C SER A 105 -16.81 9.23 1.06
N ASN A 106 -16.31 8.83 2.21
CA ASN A 106 -17.03 8.09 3.26
C ASN A 106 -17.76 6.87 2.71
N THR A 107 -17.05 6.03 1.93
CA THR A 107 -17.61 4.83 1.30
C THR A 107 -16.67 3.64 1.44
N ILE A 108 -17.23 2.44 1.45
CA ILE A 108 -16.50 1.21 1.21
C ILE A 108 -17.02 0.62 -0.10
N GLU A 109 -16.16 0.56 -1.11
CA GLU A 109 -16.51 -0.04 -2.40
C GLU A 109 -16.28 -1.56 -2.34
N VAL A 110 -17.23 -2.33 -2.85
CA VAL A 110 -17.13 -3.79 -2.95
C VAL A 110 -17.09 -4.16 -4.41
N VAL A 111 -16.00 -4.81 -4.82
CA VAL A 111 -15.80 -5.23 -6.22
C VAL A 111 -15.45 -6.72 -6.31
N ASN A 112 -15.63 -7.31 -7.48
CA ASN A 112 -15.05 -8.61 -7.77
C ASN A 112 -13.51 -8.50 -7.79
N LYS A 113 -12.81 -9.31 -7.01
CA LYS A 113 -11.35 -9.21 -6.85
C LYS A 113 -10.55 -9.42 -8.14
N ASN A 114 -11.11 -10.11 -9.14
CA ASN A 114 -10.43 -10.42 -10.39
C ASN A 114 -10.84 -9.48 -11.54
N THR A 115 -12.12 -9.09 -11.62
CA THR A 115 -12.60 -8.23 -12.72
C THR A 115 -12.70 -6.75 -12.35
N VAL A 116 -12.65 -6.43 -11.05
CA VAL A 116 -12.84 -5.08 -10.48
C VAL A 116 -14.24 -4.51 -10.77
N GLU A 117 -15.17 -5.32 -11.28
CA GLU A 117 -16.57 -4.92 -11.44
C GLU A 117 -17.19 -4.61 -10.07
N SER A 118 -17.84 -3.45 -9.97
CA SER A 118 -18.52 -2.99 -8.75
C SER A 118 -19.73 -3.89 -8.45
N ILE A 119 -19.79 -4.40 -7.23
CA ILE A 119 -20.86 -5.26 -6.71
C ILE A 119 -21.78 -4.44 -5.81
N ALA A 120 -21.20 -3.63 -4.92
CA ALA A 120 -21.93 -2.80 -3.99
C ALA A 120 -21.07 -1.60 -3.55
N GLN A 121 -21.75 -0.56 -3.08
CA GLN A 121 -21.12 0.55 -2.38
C GLN A 121 -21.79 0.69 -1.02
N ILE A 122 -21.01 0.51 0.04
CA ILE A 122 -21.47 0.64 1.42
C ILE A 122 -21.28 2.09 1.84
N LEU A 123 -22.39 2.73 2.23
CA LEU A 123 -22.43 4.09 2.78
C LEU A 123 -22.70 3.97 4.28
N PRO A 124 -21.72 4.25 5.15
CA PRO A 124 -21.94 4.18 6.59
C PRO A 124 -23.08 5.10 7.02
N ALA A 125 -24.04 4.57 7.78
CA ALA A 125 -25.14 5.33 8.34
C ALA A 125 -24.70 6.07 9.62
N THR A 126 -25.51 7.01 10.09
CA THR A 126 -25.28 7.69 11.37
C THR A 126 -25.09 6.68 12.50
N GLY A 127 -23.98 6.78 13.21
CA GLY A 127 -23.60 5.87 14.30
C GLY A 127 -22.82 4.62 13.86
N GLN A 128 -22.53 4.52 12.56
CA GLN A 128 -21.66 3.44 12.03
C GLN A 128 -20.22 3.89 11.76
N GLY A 129 -19.86 5.09 12.19
CA GLY A 129 -18.56 5.72 11.93
C GLY A 129 -18.52 6.45 10.59
N ALA A 130 -17.44 7.17 10.36
CA ALA A 130 -17.17 7.93 9.14
C ALA A 130 -15.67 7.92 8.81
N GLU A 131 -15.36 8.20 7.54
CA GLU A 131 -13.99 8.27 7.04
C GLU A 131 -13.23 6.93 7.21
N PRO A 132 -13.62 5.85 6.46
CA PRO A 132 -12.96 4.55 6.53
C PRO A 132 -11.46 4.66 6.21
N ARG A 133 -10.60 4.06 7.07
CA ARG A 133 -9.14 4.18 6.99
C ARG A 133 -8.47 2.88 6.60
N ASP A 134 -8.57 1.88 7.43
CA ASP A 134 -7.96 0.57 7.26
C ASP A 134 -9.02 -0.50 7.22
N ILE A 135 -8.75 -1.60 6.52
CA ILE A 135 -9.75 -2.64 6.32
C ILE A 135 -9.09 -4.03 6.36
N VAL A 136 -9.57 -4.88 7.27
CA VAL A 136 -9.01 -6.23 7.49
C VAL A 136 -10.12 -7.28 7.55
N THR A 137 -9.74 -8.56 7.54
CA THR A 137 -10.68 -9.68 7.68
C THR A 137 -10.13 -10.75 8.61
N ASP A 138 -11.04 -11.46 9.30
CA ASP A 138 -10.76 -12.70 10.03
C ASP A 138 -11.05 -13.96 9.20
N GLY A 139 -11.48 -13.80 7.94
CA GLY A 139 -11.89 -14.85 7.04
C GLY A 139 -13.40 -15.14 7.07
N GLU A 140 -14.15 -14.54 8.01
CA GLU A 140 -15.61 -14.64 8.13
C GLU A 140 -16.28 -13.29 7.90
N TYR A 141 -15.76 -12.22 8.51
CA TYR A 141 -16.25 -10.86 8.40
C TYR A 141 -15.15 -9.92 7.90
N VAL A 142 -15.57 -8.73 7.50
CA VAL A 142 -14.66 -7.62 7.16
C VAL A 142 -14.80 -6.54 8.24
N TYR A 143 -13.69 -5.99 8.69
CA TYR A 143 -13.63 -4.94 9.70
C TYR A 143 -13.01 -3.69 9.09
N VAL A 144 -13.56 -2.53 9.43
CA VAL A 144 -13.08 -1.25 8.93
C VAL A 144 -12.93 -0.26 10.08
N SER A 145 -11.74 0.36 10.21
CA SER A 145 -11.54 1.46 11.13
C SER A 145 -12.12 2.74 10.52
N MET A 146 -12.85 3.50 11.34
CA MET A 146 -13.50 4.73 10.98
C MET A 146 -12.84 5.88 11.74
N PHE A 147 -12.28 6.84 11.00
CA PHE A 147 -11.39 7.87 11.56
C PHE A 147 -12.04 8.77 12.62
N ASP A 148 -13.37 8.79 12.68
CA ASP A 148 -14.15 9.48 13.70
C ASP A 148 -14.27 8.75 15.05
N GLY A 149 -13.53 7.63 15.25
CA GLY A 149 -13.44 6.94 16.54
C GLY A 149 -14.24 5.65 16.66
N TYR A 150 -14.54 4.98 15.54
CA TYR A 150 -15.27 3.71 15.53
C TYR A 150 -14.50 2.63 14.77
N VAL A 151 -14.89 1.38 15.05
CA VAL A 151 -14.61 0.22 14.18
C VAL A 151 -15.94 -0.41 13.81
N SER A 152 -16.15 -0.68 12.55
CA SER A 152 -17.38 -1.28 12.03
C SER A 152 -17.11 -2.64 11.40
N ARG A 153 -18.05 -3.58 11.60
CA ARG A 153 -18.03 -4.90 11.00
C ARG A 153 -18.99 -4.96 9.82
N ILE A 154 -18.55 -5.53 8.71
CA ILE A 154 -19.34 -5.75 7.51
C ILE A 154 -19.64 -7.24 7.37
N ASP A 155 -20.91 -7.58 7.24
CA ASP A 155 -21.38 -8.92 6.90
C ASP A 155 -21.23 -9.12 5.37
N PRO A 156 -20.38 -10.06 4.91
CA PRO A 156 -20.16 -10.28 3.47
C PRO A 156 -21.38 -10.89 2.76
N ALA A 157 -22.32 -11.49 3.48
CA ALA A 157 -23.54 -12.04 2.89
C ALA A 157 -24.53 -10.94 2.46
N THR A 158 -24.49 -9.78 3.12
CA THR A 158 -25.37 -8.66 2.86
C THR A 158 -24.64 -7.44 2.28
N ASN A 159 -23.31 -7.40 2.36
CA ASN A 159 -22.47 -6.24 2.08
C ASN A 159 -22.96 -4.98 2.86
N ALA A 160 -23.23 -5.16 4.14
CA ALA A 160 -23.71 -4.09 5.00
C ALA A 160 -23.00 -4.12 6.36
N ILE A 161 -22.85 -2.94 6.99
CA ILE A 161 -22.37 -2.83 8.37
C ILE A 161 -23.45 -3.37 9.29
N ASP A 162 -23.11 -4.40 10.06
CA ASP A 162 -24.03 -5.08 11.00
C ASP A 162 -23.71 -4.81 12.47
N LYS A 163 -22.45 -4.49 12.79
CA LYS A 163 -22.01 -4.11 14.14
C LYS A 163 -21.03 -2.93 14.09
N THR A 164 -21.02 -2.14 15.16
CA THR A 164 -20.10 -1.02 15.35
C THR A 164 -19.71 -0.90 16.79
N VAL A 165 -18.44 -0.61 17.07
CA VAL A 165 -17.90 -0.38 18.41
C VAL A 165 -17.14 0.92 18.44
N GLN A 166 -17.34 1.73 19.48
CA GLN A 166 -16.56 2.95 19.72
C GLN A 166 -15.21 2.58 20.34
N VAL A 167 -14.12 3.20 19.82
CA VAL A 167 -12.74 3.00 20.28
C VAL A 167 -12.11 4.33 20.70
N GLY A 168 -10.80 4.52 20.53
CA GLY A 168 -10.14 5.81 20.73
C GLY A 168 -10.28 6.73 19.52
N PRO A 169 -9.78 7.97 19.64
CA PRO A 169 -9.84 8.94 18.54
C PRO A 169 -8.89 8.58 17.40
N ASN A 170 -9.32 8.88 16.19
CA ASN A 170 -8.59 8.68 14.96
C ASN A 170 -7.96 7.27 14.87
N PRO A 171 -8.77 6.19 14.87
CA PRO A 171 -8.26 4.85 14.68
C PRO A 171 -7.67 4.70 13.28
N GLU A 172 -6.52 4.05 13.21
CA GLU A 172 -5.74 3.81 12.00
C GLU A 172 -5.69 2.30 11.71
N GLU A 173 -4.49 1.70 11.57
CA GLU A 173 -4.35 0.30 11.23
C GLU A 173 -4.86 -0.68 12.27
N MET A 174 -5.29 -1.84 11.76
CA MET A 174 -5.86 -2.95 12.53
C MET A 174 -5.13 -4.26 12.23
N ALA A 175 -5.22 -5.19 13.17
CA ALA A 175 -4.77 -6.56 12.98
C ALA A 175 -5.65 -7.55 13.74
N VAL A 176 -5.95 -8.70 13.12
CA VAL A 176 -6.62 -9.82 13.76
C VAL A 176 -5.57 -10.80 14.29
N VAL A 177 -5.61 -11.10 15.60
CA VAL A 177 -4.77 -12.13 16.21
C VAL A 177 -5.62 -12.96 17.19
N GLY A 178 -5.77 -14.25 16.90
CA GLY A 178 -6.66 -15.13 17.67
C GLY A 178 -8.12 -14.67 17.61
N ASP A 179 -8.78 -14.59 18.74
CA ASP A 179 -10.18 -14.21 18.86
C ASP A 179 -10.40 -12.69 18.98
N TYR A 180 -9.38 -11.89 18.64
CA TYR A 180 -9.41 -10.46 18.87
C TYR A 180 -8.99 -9.66 17.62
N LEU A 181 -9.66 -8.53 17.44
CA LEU A 181 -9.25 -7.44 16.57
C LEU A 181 -8.57 -6.37 17.42
N TYR A 182 -7.42 -5.91 16.96
CA TYR A 182 -6.67 -4.84 17.58
C TYR A 182 -6.65 -3.63 16.64
N VAL A 183 -6.81 -2.43 17.17
CA VAL A 183 -6.77 -1.19 16.42
C VAL A 183 -5.98 -0.12 17.14
N VAL A 184 -5.08 0.56 16.46
CA VAL A 184 -4.32 1.68 17.01
C VAL A 184 -5.17 2.94 17.03
N ASN A 185 -5.09 3.73 18.11
CA ASN A 185 -5.78 5.01 18.27
C ASN A 185 -4.73 6.14 18.25
N SER A 186 -4.64 6.87 17.14
CA SER A 186 -3.58 7.82 16.89
C SER A 186 -3.81 9.20 17.54
N ASP A 187 -5.07 9.60 17.70
CA ASP A 187 -5.46 11.00 18.02
C ASP A 187 -4.78 11.99 17.03
N GLY A 188 -4.59 11.54 15.78
CA GLY A 188 -3.74 12.18 14.78
C GLY A 188 -4.15 13.61 14.43
N MET A 189 -5.45 13.94 14.57
CA MET A 189 -5.97 15.30 14.35
C MET A 189 -5.69 16.25 15.52
N ASN A 190 -5.27 15.73 16.67
CA ASN A 190 -4.99 16.52 17.89
C ASN A 190 -3.48 16.84 18.04
N TYR A 191 -2.80 17.09 16.92
CA TYR A 191 -1.36 17.45 16.95
C TYR A 191 -1.08 18.72 17.79
N GLY A 192 -1.97 19.71 17.76
CA GLY A 192 -1.89 20.91 18.58
C GLY A 192 -2.11 20.67 20.07
N GLY A 193 -2.80 19.60 20.45
CA GLY A 193 -3.02 19.14 21.83
C GLY A 193 -1.99 18.11 22.33
N GLY A 194 -1.05 17.70 21.49
CA GLY A 194 0.03 16.75 21.83
C GLY A 194 -0.44 15.29 21.92
N TYR A 195 -1.43 14.92 21.13
CA TYR A 195 -1.91 13.51 21.00
C TYR A 195 -2.26 12.89 22.36
N VAL A 196 -2.98 13.63 23.20
CA VAL A 196 -3.20 13.21 24.60
C VAL A 196 -3.92 11.88 24.74
N ASP A 197 -4.84 11.57 23.82
CA ASP A 197 -5.61 10.33 23.77
C ASP A 197 -5.08 9.32 22.74
N GLY A 198 -4.02 9.67 21.99
CA GLY A 198 -3.37 8.90 20.96
C GLY A 198 -2.19 8.07 21.47
N LYS A 199 -2.43 7.15 22.41
CA LYS A 199 -1.37 6.34 23.05
C LYS A 199 -1.87 4.95 23.40
N SER A 200 -2.74 4.38 22.55
CA SER A 200 -3.35 3.10 22.88
C SER A 200 -3.63 2.25 21.65
N VAL A 201 -3.74 0.93 21.92
CA VAL A 201 -4.32 -0.08 21.04
C VAL A 201 -5.59 -0.59 21.71
N SER A 202 -6.74 -0.44 21.06
CA SER A 202 -8.00 -1.04 21.50
C SER A 202 -8.00 -2.52 21.16
N LYS A 203 -8.36 -3.38 22.13
CA LYS A 203 -8.55 -4.82 21.99
C LYS A 203 -10.04 -5.10 21.94
N ILE A 204 -10.54 -5.57 20.80
CA ILE A 204 -11.95 -5.83 20.54
C ILE A 204 -12.14 -7.35 20.42
N LYS A 205 -13.06 -7.90 21.21
CA LYS A 205 -13.41 -9.32 21.13
C LYS A 205 -14.31 -9.55 19.90
N LEU A 206 -13.94 -10.49 19.03
CA LEU A 206 -14.66 -10.73 17.77
C LEU A 206 -16.06 -11.34 17.95
N ASP A 207 -16.25 -12.21 18.96
CA ASP A 207 -17.50 -12.94 19.23
C ASP A 207 -18.69 -12.00 19.45
N ASP A 208 -18.59 -11.07 20.41
CA ASP A 208 -19.63 -10.10 20.74
C ASP A 208 -19.41 -8.72 20.13
N PHE A 209 -18.23 -8.46 19.57
CA PHE A 209 -17.78 -7.21 18.95
C PHE A 209 -17.78 -6.04 19.95
N THR A 210 -17.15 -6.25 21.11
CA THR A 210 -17.02 -5.26 22.18
C THR A 210 -15.56 -4.95 22.49
N GLU A 211 -15.25 -3.68 22.81
CA GLU A 211 -13.93 -3.31 23.31
C GLU A 211 -13.73 -3.86 24.71
N GLU A 212 -12.78 -4.80 24.87
CA GLU A 212 -12.46 -5.38 26.16
C GLU A 212 -11.58 -4.43 26.99
N LYS A 213 -10.59 -3.82 26.36
CA LYS A 213 -9.66 -2.89 27.01
C LYS A 213 -8.85 -2.08 25.99
N LYS A 214 -8.12 -1.08 26.49
CA LYS A 214 -7.05 -0.37 25.79
C LYS A 214 -5.69 -0.73 26.36
N ILE A 215 -4.73 -1.07 25.49
CA ILE A 215 -3.34 -1.36 25.84
C ILE A 215 -2.52 -0.10 25.54
N GLY A 216 -1.81 0.43 26.56
CA GLY A 216 -1.00 1.62 26.41
C GLY A 216 0.25 1.36 25.56
N VAL A 217 0.53 2.26 24.61
CA VAL A 217 1.73 2.26 23.75
C VAL A 217 2.32 3.67 23.64
N GLY A 218 3.26 3.88 22.74
CA GLY A 218 3.81 5.20 22.45
C GLY A 218 2.81 6.18 21.86
N MET A 219 3.26 7.42 21.68
CA MET A 219 2.46 8.52 21.16
C MET A 219 2.20 8.37 19.66
N ASN A 220 0.96 8.66 19.22
CA ASN A 220 0.53 8.68 17.82
C ASN A 220 0.82 7.35 17.10
N PRO A 221 0.25 6.21 17.58
CA PRO A 221 0.38 4.94 16.93
C PRO A 221 -0.43 4.93 15.62
N THR A 222 0.21 4.64 14.49
CA THR A 222 -0.43 4.70 13.15
C THR A 222 -0.37 3.39 12.38
N LYS A 223 0.65 2.56 12.65
CA LYS A 223 0.82 1.28 11.96
C LYS A 223 0.73 0.13 12.96
N LEU A 224 0.09 -0.97 12.51
CA LEU A 224 -0.12 -2.17 13.33
C LEU A 224 -0.03 -3.42 12.45
N VAL A 225 0.87 -4.32 12.79
CA VAL A 225 0.92 -5.65 12.16
C VAL A 225 0.87 -6.73 13.22
N GLY A 226 0.15 -7.81 12.93
CA GLY A 226 -0.01 -8.96 13.80
C GLY A 226 0.75 -10.19 13.29
N HIS A 227 1.27 -11.00 14.21
CA HIS A 227 1.82 -12.31 13.89
C HIS A 227 1.10 -13.37 14.71
N ALA A 228 0.09 -14.00 14.12
CA ALA A 228 -0.81 -14.93 14.81
C ALA A 228 -0.09 -16.12 15.45
N ALA A 229 0.96 -16.67 14.78
CA ALA A 229 1.67 -17.85 15.29
C ALA A 229 2.44 -17.60 16.61
N THR A 230 2.91 -16.36 16.85
CA THR A 230 3.56 -15.99 18.11
C THR A 230 2.64 -15.27 19.09
N GLY A 231 1.45 -14.87 18.66
CA GLY A 231 0.57 -14.02 19.46
C GLY A 231 1.16 -12.62 19.72
N LYS A 232 1.95 -12.10 18.80
CA LYS A 232 2.55 -10.77 18.93
C LYS A 232 1.94 -9.76 17.97
N LEU A 233 1.89 -8.51 18.43
CA LEU A 233 1.63 -7.34 17.61
C LEU A 233 2.86 -6.44 17.60
N PHE A 234 3.07 -5.74 16.51
CA PHE A 234 4.07 -4.69 16.37
C PHE A 234 3.34 -3.40 16.03
N VAL A 235 3.72 -2.31 16.71
CA VAL A 235 3.06 -1.00 16.61
C VAL A 235 4.10 0.05 16.29
N ALA A 236 3.92 0.80 15.21
CA ALA A 236 4.72 1.99 14.95
C ALA A 236 4.01 3.21 15.52
N CYS A 237 4.66 3.84 16.48
CA CYS A 237 4.24 5.09 17.11
C CYS A 237 5.04 6.23 16.50
N MET A 238 4.37 7.19 15.85
CA MET A 238 5.05 8.25 15.08
C MET A 238 5.63 9.37 15.96
N GLY A 239 5.28 9.40 17.25
CA GLY A 239 5.67 10.48 18.13
C GLY A 239 4.96 11.79 17.79
N ASP A 240 5.65 12.92 18.02
CA ASP A 240 5.14 14.27 17.74
C ASP A 240 5.89 14.97 16.61
N TYR A 241 6.70 14.23 15.86
CA TYR A 241 7.58 14.73 14.80
C TYR A 241 8.58 15.81 15.28
N ALA A 242 8.85 15.88 16.58
CA ALA A 242 9.71 16.88 17.20
C ALA A 242 10.52 16.30 18.38
N ALA A 243 10.06 16.50 19.62
CA ALA A 243 10.78 16.09 20.83
C ALA A 243 10.60 14.59 21.16
N ASN A 244 9.48 14.00 20.75
CA ASN A 244 9.20 12.57 20.92
C ASN A 244 9.36 11.87 19.57
N PRO A 245 10.46 11.14 19.34
CA PRO A 245 10.71 10.45 18.08
C PRO A 245 9.73 9.29 17.88
N SER A 246 9.67 8.80 16.64
CA SER A 246 8.97 7.55 16.35
C SER A 246 9.61 6.38 17.10
N SER A 247 8.81 5.38 17.46
CA SER A 247 9.29 4.17 18.14
C SER A 247 8.48 2.94 17.75
N LEU A 248 9.17 1.80 17.69
CA LEU A 248 8.58 0.48 17.50
C LEU A 248 8.22 -0.11 18.86
N TRP A 249 6.96 -0.50 19.00
CA TRP A 249 6.46 -1.21 20.18
C TRP A 249 6.06 -2.64 19.80
N THR A 250 6.18 -3.56 20.74
CA THR A 250 5.62 -4.91 20.62
C THR A 250 4.62 -5.16 21.74
N ILE A 251 3.54 -5.91 21.43
CA ILE A 251 2.53 -6.34 22.40
C ILE A 251 2.48 -7.86 22.38
N ASP A 252 2.60 -8.47 23.55
CA ASP A 252 2.28 -9.88 23.78
C ASP A 252 0.77 -10.00 24.04
N THR A 253 0.04 -10.65 23.13
CA THR A 253 -1.43 -10.72 23.19
C THR A 253 -1.96 -11.65 24.27
N ALA A 254 -1.12 -12.57 24.82
CA ALA A 254 -1.50 -13.46 25.88
C ALA A 254 -1.51 -12.75 27.25
N THR A 255 -0.65 -11.74 27.42
CA THR A 255 -0.50 -10.97 28.66
C THR A 255 -0.96 -9.53 28.55
N ASP A 256 -1.23 -9.05 27.33
CA ASP A 256 -1.50 -7.66 26.97
C ASP A 256 -0.37 -6.70 27.44
N THR A 257 0.86 -7.21 27.45
CA THR A 257 2.04 -6.43 27.86
C THR A 257 2.67 -5.75 26.64
N ALA A 258 2.73 -4.43 26.66
CA ALA A 258 3.42 -3.63 25.66
C ALA A 258 4.86 -3.30 26.09
N THR A 259 5.79 -3.34 25.14
CA THR A 259 7.22 -3.04 25.37
C THR A 259 7.71 -2.13 24.26
N ASP A 260 8.33 -1.00 24.63
CA ASP A 260 9.03 -0.11 23.70
C ASP A 260 10.40 -0.72 23.36
N LEU A 261 10.63 -0.98 22.06
CA LEU A 261 11.91 -1.49 21.57
C LEU A 261 12.94 -0.38 21.36
N GLN A 262 12.54 0.88 21.48
CA GLN A 262 13.38 2.09 21.36
C GLN A 262 14.11 2.19 20.00
N VAL A 263 13.51 1.65 18.95
CA VAL A 263 14.02 1.78 17.57
C VAL A 263 13.05 2.62 16.75
N PRO A 264 13.53 3.51 15.89
CA PRO A 264 12.68 4.35 15.07
C PRO A 264 12.04 3.50 13.95
N VAL A 265 10.79 3.79 13.60
CA VAL A 265 10.05 3.13 12.53
C VAL A 265 8.97 4.04 11.97
N THR A 266 8.73 3.97 10.66
CA THR A 266 7.61 4.67 10.01
C THR A 266 6.71 3.73 9.23
N LEU A 267 7.25 2.64 8.66
CA LEU A 267 6.52 1.62 7.93
C LEU A 267 7.00 0.24 8.36
N MET A 268 6.11 -0.73 8.25
CA MET A 268 6.47 -2.12 8.56
C MET A 268 5.49 -3.10 7.90
N CYS A 269 5.99 -4.31 7.67
CA CYS A 269 5.17 -5.47 7.32
C CYS A 269 5.77 -6.74 7.93
N VAL A 270 4.95 -7.78 8.05
CA VAL A 270 5.40 -9.11 8.49
C VAL A 270 5.25 -10.08 7.34
N SER A 271 6.31 -10.86 7.08
CA SER A 271 6.26 -12.00 6.18
C SER A 271 6.98 -13.20 6.81
N GLY A 272 6.29 -14.34 6.90
CA GLY A 272 6.77 -15.48 7.66
C GLY A 272 7.10 -15.08 9.11
N ASN A 273 8.30 -15.42 9.56
CA ASN A 273 8.79 -15.09 10.91
C ASN A 273 9.63 -13.80 10.97
N THR A 274 9.53 -12.96 9.96
CA THR A 274 10.34 -11.73 9.85
C THR A 274 9.44 -10.49 9.85
N LEU A 275 9.76 -9.54 10.71
CA LEU A 275 9.26 -8.17 10.69
C LEU A 275 10.24 -7.32 9.89
N TYR A 276 9.79 -6.72 8.80
CA TYR A 276 10.53 -5.75 8.01
C TYR A 276 10.08 -4.35 8.39
N THR A 277 11.04 -3.46 8.65
CA THR A 277 10.78 -2.07 9.06
C THR A 277 11.50 -1.10 8.16
N ILE A 278 10.85 0.03 7.88
CA ILE A 278 11.46 1.18 7.23
C ILE A 278 11.34 2.35 8.19
N TYR A 279 12.44 3.06 8.38
CA TYR A 279 12.42 4.37 9.02
C TYR A 279 12.81 5.44 8.02
N ASN A 280 11.89 6.37 7.76
CA ASN A 280 12.11 7.54 6.92
C ASN A 280 12.08 8.79 7.80
N SER A 281 13.22 9.45 7.91
CA SER A 281 13.35 10.70 8.69
C SER A 281 12.86 11.93 7.93
N TRP A 282 12.37 11.78 6.70
CA TRP A 282 11.94 12.86 5.80
C TRP A 282 13.04 13.85 5.39
N THR A 283 14.32 13.47 5.57
CA THR A 283 15.49 14.33 5.31
C THR A 283 16.26 13.94 4.03
N GLY A 284 15.75 13.01 3.26
CA GLY A 284 16.36 12.52 2.01
C GLY A 284 16.51 10.99 2.00
N SER A 285 16.55 10.40 0.82
CA SER A 285 16.60 8.95 0.63
C SER A 285 17.82 8.29 1.25
N GLU A 286 18.92 9.00 1.38
CA GLU A 286 20.15 8.52 2.03
C GLU A 286 20.04 8.27 3.54
N ASN A 287 18.96 8.74 4.16
CA ASN A 287 18.70 8.58 5.59
C ASN A 287 17.58 7.56 5.89
N ILE A 288 17.12 6.84 4.88
CA ILE A 288 16.14 5.77 5.07
C ILE A 288 16.87 4.54 5.62
N GLN A 289 16.30 3.93 6.66
CA GLN A 289 16.83 2.70 7.25
C GLN A 289 15.90 1.53 6.94
N TYR A 290 16.47 0.39 6.57
CA TYR A 290 15.78 -0.84 6.21
C TYR A 290 16.27 -1.97 7.12
N ILE A 291 15.55 -2.23 8.21
CA ILE A 291 16.00 -3.20 9.22
C ILE A 291 14.96 -4.31 9.36
N SER A 292 15.41 -5.56 9.42
CA SER A 292 14.53 -6.70 9.68
C SER A 292 14.79 -7.34 11.03
N TYR A 293 13.74 -7.88 11.64
CA TYR A 293 13.76 -8.48 12.96
C TYR A 293 13.08 -9.85 12.96
N ASN A 294 13.56 -10.73 13.83
CA ASN A 294 12.85 -11.96 14.16
C ASN A 294 11.63 -11.66 15.03
N VAL A 295 10.44 -12.07 14.59
CA VAL A 295 9.18 -11.79 15.31
C VAL A 295 9.11 -12.47 16.68
N ALA A 296 9.86 -13.59 16.92
CA ALA A 296 9.77 -14.33 18.16
C ALA A 296 10.51 -13.65 19.31
N ASP A 297 11.70 -13.08 19.07
CA ASP A 297 12.57 -12.54 20.12
C ASP A 297 13.01 -11.09 19.88
N ASN A 298 12.58 -10.48 18.77
CA ASN A 298 12.91 -9.12 18.34
C ASN A 298 14.39 -8.90 18.04
N SER A 299 15.17 -9.98 17.82
CA SER A 299 16.57 -9.85 17.41
C SER A 299 16.67 -9.32 15.97
N VAL A 300 17.68 -8.51 15.70
CA VAL A 300 17.98 -8.03 14.34
C VAL A 300 18.41 -9.20 13.48
N LEU A 301 17.80 -9.37 12.31
CA LEU A 301 18.19 -10.35 11.29
C LEU A 301 19.06 -9.72 10.22
N ASP A 302 18.70 -8.51 9.78
CA ASP A 302 19.45 -7.76 8.78
C ASP A 302 19.36 -6.26 9.12
N GLU A 303 20.50 -5.57 9.10
CA GLU A 303 20.60 -4.13 9.40
C GLU A 303 20.37 -3.23 8.18
N ASP A 304 20.30 -3.82 6.95
CA ASP A 304 20.11 -3.07 5.70
C ASP A 304 19.61 -4.00 4.57
N PHE A 305 18.36 -4.47 4.67
CA PHE A 305 17.80 -5.41 3.68
C PHE A 305 17.54 -4.79 2.29
N ILE A 306 17.68 -3.47 2.13
CA ILE A 306 17.70 -2.76 0.84
C ILE A 306 18.97 -1.91 0.79
N PRO A 307 20.12 -2.50 0.43
CA PRO A 307 21.39 -1.77 0.42
C PRO A 307 21.42 -0.66 -0.63
N ALA A 308 22.06 0.46 -0.28
CA ALA A 308 22.20 1.65 -1.14
C ALA A 308 23.19 1.48 -2.30
N GLU A 309 23.52 0.27 -2.70
CA GLU A 309 24.41 -0.01 -3.82
C GLU A 309 23.72 0.16 -5.17
N VAL A 310 24.50 0.44 -6.21
CA VAL A 310 23.98 0.54 -7.58
C VAL A 310 23.41 -0.79 -8.03
N SER A 311 22.15 -0.80 -8.42
CA SER A 311 21.46 -1.98 -8.91
C SER A 311 22.00 -2.46 -10.26
N ASN A 312 22.04 -3.77 -10.45
CA ASN A 312 22.33 -4.39 -11.75
C ASN A 312 21.20 -4.23 -12.77
N SER A 313 20.04 -3.70 -12.37
CA SER A 313 18.86 -3.48 -13.22
C SER A 313 18.97 -2.30 -14.19
N GLY A 314 20.03 -1.48 -14.08
CA GLY A 314 20.24 -0.28 -14.87
C GLY A 314 19.68 1.01 -14.27
N PHE A 315 19.14 0.94 -13.05
CA PHE A 315 18.78 2.12 -12.25
C PHE A 315 20.02 2.71 -11.57
N GLU A 316 20.03 4.02 -11.35
CA GLU A 316 21.19 4.73 -10.80
C GLU A 316 21.43 4.38 -9.33
N TYR A 317 20.33 4.25 -8.55
CA TYR A 317 20.37 3.93 -7.12
C TYR A 317 19.35 2.85 -6.78
N ASN A 318 19.60 2.14 -5.68
CA ASN A 318 18.75 1.06 -5.20
C ASN A 318 17.67 1.53 -4.21
N LEU A 319 17.65 2.78 -3.82
CA LEU A 319 16.74 3.34 -2.83
C LEU A 319 15.52 4.01 -3.47
N VAL A 320 14.40 3.97 -2.75
CA VAL A 320 13.22 4.78 -3.05
C VAL A 320 13.41 6.22 -2.53
N ASP A 321 12.67 7.18 -3.07
CA ASP A 321 12.78 8.59 -2.66
C ASP A 321 12.10 8.87 -1.33
N ASN A 322 10.84 8.44 -1.20
CA ASN A 322 9.99 8.73 -0.03
C ASN A 322 8.97 7.60 0.15
N PRO A 323 9.35 6.51 0.85
CA PRO A 323 8.53 5.31 1.01
C PRO A 323 7.23 5.60 1.76
N ALA A 324 6.13 4.98 1.30
CA ALA A 324 4.80 5.16 1.85
C ALA A 324 4.09 3.84 2.23
N GLY A 325 4.52 2.71 1.69
CA GLY A 325 4.01 1.38 2.00
C GLY A 325 5.02 0.30 1.63
N ILE A 326 4.96 -0.84 2.30
CA ILE A 326 5.79 -2.02 2.02
C ILE A 326 4.97 -3.29 2.16
N ILE A 327 5.14 -4.21 1.20
CA ILE A 327 4.70 -5.60 1.30
C ILE A 327 5.80 -6.54 0.82
N VAL A 328 5.74 -7.79 1.27
CA VAL A 328 6.60 -8.88 0.78
C VAL A 328 5.72 -9.93 0.13
N ASN A 329 6.08 -10.36 -1.07
CA ASN A 329 5.45 -11.51 -1.70
C ASN A 329 6.03 -12.80 -1.08
N PRO A 330 5.25 -13.57 -0.31
CA PRO A 330 5.77 -14.72 0.42
C PRO A 330 6.22 -15.87 -0.51
N ALA A 331 5.74 -15.90 -1.75
CA ALA A 331 6.10 -16.94 -2.70
C ALA A 331 7.47 -16.70 -3.37
N SER A 332 7.87 -15.44 -3.56
CA SER A 332 9.15 -15.08 -4.19
C SER A 332 10.16 -14.45 -3.24
N GLY A 333 9.73 -14.00 -2.06
CA GLY A 333 10.57 -13.19 -1.16
C GLY A 333 10.79 -11.75 -1.64
N HIS A 334 10.20 -11.35 -2.77
CA HIS A 334 10.38 -10.01 -3.31
C HIS A 334 9.68 -8.95 -2.46
N PHE A 335 10.35 -7.81 -2.29
CA PHE A 335 9.79 -6.63 -1.65
C PHE A 335 9.14 -5.73 -2.69
N PHE A 336 8.01 -5.14 -2.31
CA PHE A 336 7.38 -4.06 -3.08
C PHE A 336 7.22 -2.86 -2.15
N ILE A 337 7.75 -1.72 -2.57
CA ILE A 337 7.74 -0.49 -1.77
C ILE A 337 7.14 0.62 -2.62
N THR A 338 6.04 1.22 -2.16
CA THR A 338 5.50 2.43 -2.76
C THR A 338 6.32 3.64 -2.37
N SER A 339 6.43 4.62 -3.26
CA SER A 339 7.14 5.87 -2.99
C SER A 339 6.47 7.05 -3.67
N TYR A 340 6.44 8.19 -2.97
CA TYR A 340 6.27 9.48 -3.62
C TYR A 340 7.55 9.84 -4.37
N VAL A 341 7.42 10.69 -5.40
CA VAL A 341 8.59 11.25 -6.11
C VAL A 341 9.29 12.32 -5.26
N SER A 342 10.59 12.49 -5.48
CA SER A 342 11.38 13.53 -4.82
C SER A 342 11.17 14.89 -5.53
N ASP A 343 10.05 15.54 -5.24
CA ASP A 343 9.76 16.91 -5.70
C ASP A 343 9.40 17.77 -4.48
N PRO A 344 10.12 18.87 -4.20
CA PRO A 344 9.91 19.65 -2.99
C PRO A 344 8.60 20.43 -2.97
N VAL A 345 7.91 20.55 -4.09
CA VAL A 345 6.67 21.35 -4.22
C VAL A 345 5.46 20.48 -4.53
N ASN A 346 5.62 19.48 -5.40
CA ASN A 346 4.50 18.76 -6.01
C ASN A 346 4.46 17.27 -5.67
N ALA A 347 5.35 16.75 -4.82
CA ALA A 347 5.49 15.32 -4.52
C ALA A 347 4.14 14.60 -4.31
N TYR A 348 3.22 15.25 -3.58
CA TYR A 348 1.90 14.69 -3.26
C TYR A 348 0.84 14.90 -4.36
N SER A 349 1.18 15.52 -5.48
CA SER A 349 0.26 15.76 -6.62
C SER A 349 0.78 15.15 -7.93
N LEU A 350 1.97 14.55 -7.88
CA LEU A 350 2.55 13.81 -9.00
C LEU A 350 2.28 12.31 -8.85
N PRO A 351 2.28 11.56 -9.96
CA PRO A 351 2.21 10.11 -9.90
C PRO A 351 3.29 9.52 -9.00
N SER A 352 2.89 8.59 -8.15
CA SER A 352 3.76 7.79 -7.30
C SER A 352 4.33 6.61 -8.09
N TYR A 353 5.20 5.82 -7.47
CA TYR A 353 5.72 4.61 -8.08
C TYR A 353 5.86 3.48 -7.06
N VAL A 354 5.98 2.26 -7.58
CA VAL A 354 6.31 1.06 -6.81
C VAL A 354 7.65 0.53 -7.29
N CYS A 355 8.58 0.28 -6.38
CA CYS A 355 9.80 -0.46 -6.65
C CYS A 355 9.64 -1.91 -6.23
N GLU A 356 10.04 -2.84 -7.12
CA GLU A 356 10.19 -4.27 -6.84
C GLU A 356 11.67 -4.58 -6.61
N TYR A 357 11.97 -5.21 -5.47
CA TYR A 357 13.30 -5.70 -5.13
C TYR A 357 13.28 -7.22 -4.98
N ASP A 358 14.39 -7.88 -5.29
CA ASP A 358 14.56 -9.30 -4.96
C ASP A 358 14.79 -9.51 -3.46
N GLU A 359 14.92 -10.77 -3.04
CA GLU A 359 15.16 -11.16 -1.65
C GLU A 359 16.55 -10.70 -1.11
N GLN A 360 17.44 -10.26 -1.99
CA GLN A 360 18.74 -9.66 -1.65
C GLN A 360 18.69 -8.12 -1.64
N GLY A 361 17.51 -7.53 -1.83
CA GLY A 361 17.32 -6.08 -1.86
C GLY A 361 17.81 -5.39 -3.13
N GLN A 362 18.02 -6.14 -4.24
CA GLN A 362 18.40 -5.56 -5.52
C GLN A 362 17.16 -5.12 -6.30
N LEU A 363 17.16 -3.89 -6.80
CA LEU A 363 16.04 -3.34 -7.57
C LEU A 363 15.87 -4.09 -8.90
N LEU A 364 14.70 -4.67 -9.11
CA LEU A 364 14.31 -5.43 -10.31
C LEU A 364 13.49 -4.60 -11.28
N ALA A 365 12.55 -3.81 -10.76
CA ALA A 365 11.63 -3.03 -11.58
C ALA A 365 11.09 -1.81 -10.82
N ARG A 366 10.61 -0.83 -11.60
CA ARG A 366 9.84 0.31 -11.13
C ARG A 366 8.57 0.43 -11.96
N TYR A 367 7.45 0.60 -11.30
CA TYR A 367 6.12 0.74 -11.89
C TYR A 367 5.56 2.10 -11.52
N ASP A 368 5.26 2.94 -12.52
CA ASP A 368 4.60 4.22 -12.29
C ASP A 368 3.10 3.98 -12.05
N VAL A 369 2.59 4.47 -10.92
CA VAL A 369 1.21 4.25 -10.47
C VAL A 369 0.47 5.56 -10.24
N GLY A 370 -0.74 5.54 -9.71
CA GLY A 370 -1.52 6.74 -9.44
C GLY A 370 -0.89 7.67 -8.40
N VAL A 371 -1.51 8.83 -8.20
CA VAL A 371 -1.06 9.82 -7.20
C VAL A 371 -1.37 9.30 -5.79
N GLY A 372 -0.38 9.38 -4.90
CA GLY A 372 -0.55 9.01 -3.50
C GLY A 372 -0.68 7.50 -3.28
N ALA A 373 0.22 6.69 -3.82
CA ALA A 373 0.25 5.25 -3.56
C ALA A 373 0.60 4.98 -2.10
N VAL A 374 -0.41 4.76 -1.26
CA VAL A 374 -0.27 4.67 0.21
C VAL A 374 -0.26 3.24 0.73
N ASN A 375 -0.89 2.32 0.00
CA ASN A 375 -0.95 0.92 0.41
C ASN A 375 -0.99 -0.04 -0.78
N MET A 376 -0.76 -1.32 -0.52
CA MET A 376 -0.74 -2.39 -1.51
C MET A 376 -1.35 -3.66 -0.95
N MET A 377 -1.95 -4.46 -1.82
CA MET A 377 -2.47 -5.78 -1.48
C MET A 377 -2.05 -6.81 -2.52
N LEU A 378 -1.47 -7.92 -2.06
CA LEU A 378 -1.14 -9.04 -2.92
C LEU A 378 -2.42 -9.83 -3.26
N LEU A 379 -2.64 -10.10 -4.54
CA LEU A 379 -3.63 -11.03 -5.06
C LEU A 379 -2.92 -12.33 -5.44
N GLU A 380 -3.29 -13.41 -4.77
CA GLU A 380 -2.77 -14.78 -4.96
C GLU A 380 -3.73 -15.66 -5.77
#